data_d04192c2594ab02c3d4e1d2b521e2686
#
_entry.id   d04192c2594ab02c3d4e1d2b521e2686
#
_cell.length_a   1.000
_cell.length_b   1.000
_cell.length_c   1.000
_cell.angle_alpha   90.00
_cell.angle_beta   90.00
_cell.angle_gamma   90.00
#
_symmetry.space_group_name_H-M   'P 1'
#
loop_
_entity.id
_entity.type
_entity.pdbx_description
1 polymer ?
#
loop_
_entity_poly.entity_id
_entity_poly.type
_entity_poly.pdbx_seq_one_letter_code
_entity_poly.pdbx_strand_id
1 'polypeptide(L)'
;MGAYFGSKATSGLCQAIIALMPPHETYIESHLGGGAIMQRKPPALRNIGIDLSERALEQFQCAYPVERVHAHAHRFLADFDYQGRELVYCDPPYLHSTRSSERRYRFDYQEHDHLELLRVLKALRCPVILSGYPSRLYDEELSGWRSLELQVMNQAGVRTEKLWFNFTPDRVHWAAHAGRNHTHRQTIKRRAESWARRYAAMPPAERLAVLAGLMAVEAGE
;
A
#
# COMPACT_ATOMS: atom_id res chain seq x y z
N MET A 1 7.70 -23.58 4.49
CA MET A 1 6.58 -22.67 4.18
C MET A 1 6.79 -22.15 2.77
N GLY A 2 5.89 -22.44 1.82
CA GLY A 2 6.00 -21.94 0.45
C GLY A 2 5.70 -20.44 0.43
N ALA A 3 6.58 -19.64 -0.16
CA ALA A 3 6.34 -18.22 -0.35
C ALA A 3 5.03 -18.01 -1.15
N TYR A 4 4.13 -17.19 -0.65
CA TYR A 4 2.90 -16.82 -1.37
C TYR A 4 3.28 -16.13 -2.68
N PHE A 5 2.68 -16.57 -3.78
CA PHE A 5 3.01 -16.05 -5.12
C PHE A 5 2.58 -14.57 -5.22
N GLY A 6 3.48 -13.69 -5.66
CA GLY A 6 3.21 -12.25 -5.72
C GLY A 6 3.48 -11.47 -4.44
N SER A 7 4.11 -12.10 -3.44
CA SER A 7 4.43 -11.43 -2.17
C SER A 7 5.28 -10.16 -2.38
N LYS A 8 4.82 -9.03 -1.85
CA LYS A 8 5.57 -7.75 -1.79
C LYS A 8 6.73 -7.78 -0.78
N ALA A 9 7.11 -8.97 -0.29
CA ALA A 9 8.22 -9.16 0.64
C ALA A 9 9.61 -8.83 0.05
N THR A 10 9.67 -8.52 -1.25
CA THR A 10 10.90 -8.16 -1.93
C THR A 10 11.49 -6.89 -1.33
N SER A 11 12.79 -6.92 -1.01
CA SER A 11 13.53 -5.81 -0.43
C SER A 11 13.35 -4.52 -1.25
N GLY A 12 13.06 -3.43 -0.56
CA GLY A 12 12.87 -2.09 -1.13
C GLY A 12 11.44 -1.74 -1.52
N LEU A 13 10.65 -2.65 -2.10
CA LEU A 13 9.29 -2.35 -2.54
C LEU A 13 8.32 -2.18 -1.36
N CYS A 14 8.34 -3.12 -0.41
CA CYS A 14 7.52 -3.05 0.79
C CYS A 14 7.75 -1.73 1.53
N GLN A 15 9.00 -1.39 1.73
CA GLN A 15 9.43 -0.17 2.39
C GLN A 15 8.95 1.09 1.63
N ALA A 16 9.10 1.12 0.32
CA ALA A 16 8.64 2.25 -0.48
C ALA A 16 7.12 2.45 -0.38
N ILE A 17 6.34 1.35 -0.38
CA ILE A 17 4.89 1.39 -0.18
C ILE A 17 4.57 1.95 1.20
N ILE A 18 5.21 1.45 2.26
CA ILE A 18 4.98 1.91 3.65
C ILE A 18 5.39 3.39 3.81
N ALA A 19 6.53 3.79 3.25
CA ALA A 19 7.00 5.18 3.31
C ALA A 19 6.07 6.17 2.57
N LEU A 20 5.33 5.70 1.56
CA LEU A 20 4.35 6.50 0.83
C LEU A 20 3.05 6.71 1.62
N MET A 21 2.74 5.85 2.60
CA MET A 21 1.48 5.88 3.33
C MET A 21 1.28 7.18 4.11
N PRO A 22 0.19 7.93 3.89
CA PRO A 22 -0.16 9.05 4.75
C PRO A 22 -0.66 8.55 6.11
N PRO A 23 -0.68 9.39 7.16
CA PRO A 23 -1.31 9.06 8.44
C PRO A 23 -2.77 8.65 8.27
N HIS A 24 -3.15 7.57 8.93
CA HIS A 24 -4.49 6.99 8.86
C HIS A 24 -4.86 6.32 10.19
N GLU A 25 -6.15 6.21 10.47
CA GLU A 25 -6.69 5.51 11.64
C GLU A 25 -7.20 4.11 11.25
N THR A 26 -7.68 3.94 10.02
CA THR A 26 -8.08 2.65 9.46
C THR A 26 -7.24 2.31 8.24
N TYR A 27 -6.65 1.14 8.24
CA TYR A 27 -5.91 0.57 7.10
C TYR A 27 -6.69 -0.58 6.48
N ILE A 28 -6.91 -0.52 5.18
CA ILE A 28 -7.61 -1.55 4.41
C ILE A 28 -6.67 -2.09 3.34
N GLU A 29 -6.30 -3.37 3.42
CA GLU A 29 -5.56 -4.11 2.39
C GLU A 29 -6.55 -4.96 1.61
N SER A 30 -6.90 -4.54 0.40
CA SER A 30 -8.04 -5.07 -0.35
C SER A 30 -7.77 -6.40 -1.06
N HIS A 31 -6.50 -6.79 -1.18
CA HIS A 31 -6.06 -8.09 -1.71
C HIS A 31 -4.94 -8.58 -0.80
N LEU A 32 -5.33 -9.17 0.34
CA LEU A 32 -4.41 -9.47 1.44
C LEU A 32 -3.32 -10.46 1.03
N GLY A 33 -3.68 -11.53 0.32
CA GLY A 33 -2.72 -12.57 -0.05
C GLY A 33 -1.90 -13.05 1.14
N GLY A 34 -0.58 -12.92 1.04
CA GLY A 34 0.34 -13.20 2.15
C GLY A 34 0.44 -12.08 3.19
N GLY A 35 -0.16 -10.92 2.96
CA GLY A 35 -0.21 -9.78 3.87
C GLY A 35 1.15 -9.16 4.18
N ALA A 36 2.07 -9.15 3.21
CA ALA A 36 3.44 -8.68 3.44
C ALA A 36 3.52 -7.20 3.86
N ILE A 37 2.62 -6.36 3.37
CA ILE A 37 2.52 -4.96 3.76
C ILE A 37 1.86 -4.85 5.13
N MET A 38 0.71 -5.52 5.34
CA MET A 38 0.00 -5.56 6.61
C MET A 38 0.91 -5.95 7.79
N GLN A 39 1.75 -6.97 7.60
CA GLN A 39 2.66 -7.48 8.66
C GLN A 39 3.80 -6.51 9.01
N ARG A 40 4.23 -5.67 8.08
CA ARG A 40 5.44 -4.83 8.23
C ARG A 40 5.16 -3.38 8.51
N LYS A 41 3.97 -2.89 8.16
CA LYS A 41 3.60 -1.50 8.48
C LYS A 41 3.31 -1.33 9.96
N PRO A 42 3.53 -0.13 10.55
CA PRO A 42 3.01 0.18 11.87
C PRO A 42 1.49 -0.03 11.92
N PRO A 43 0.94 -0.62 13.02
CA PRO A 43 -0.49 -0.85 13.12
C PRO A 43 -1.29 0.45 13.11
N ALA A 44 -2.41 0.46 12.38
CA ALA A 44 -3.46 1.47 12.52
C ALA A 44 -4.35 1.13 13.74
N LEU A 45 -5.25 2.03 14.13
CA LEU A 45 -6.24 1.73 15.17
C LEU A 45 -7.16 0.59 14.74
N ARG A 46 -7.49 0.52 13.45
CA ARG A 46 -8.27 -0.53 12.82
C ARG A 46 -7.53 -1.04 11.58
N ASN A 47 -7.36 -2.35 11.44
CA ASN A 47 -6.70 -2.96 10.30
C ASN A 47 -7.62 -4.01 9.69
N ILE A 48 -7.88 -3.94 8.39
CA ILE A 48 -8.80 -4.80 7.65
C ILE A 48 -8.06 -5.43 6.49
N GLY A 49 -8.06 -6.76 6.42
CA GLY A 49 -7.51 -7.52 5.31
C GLY A 49 -8.60 -8.27 4.57
N ILE A 50 -8.73 -8.02 3.28
CA ILE A 50 -9.75 -8.61 2.41
C ILE A 50 -9.09 -9.58 1.44
N ASP A 51 -9.68 -10.75 1.25
CA ASP A 51 -9.26 -11.69 0.21
C ASP A 51 -10.44 -12.56 -0.25
N LEU A 52 -10.40 -13.01 -1.50
CA LEU A 52 -11.31 -14.02 -2.03
C LEU A 52 -10.93 -15.43 -1.65
N SER A 53 -9.69 -15.64 -1.22
CA SER A 53 -9.19 -16.92 -0.77
C SER A 53 -9.36 -17.06 0.73
N GLU A 54 -10.37 -17.81 1.15
CA GLU A 54 -10.56 -18.18 2.56
C GLU A 54 -9.28 -18.80 3.15
N ARG A 55 -8.61 -19.66 2.37
CA ARG A 55 -7.32 -20.25 2.75
C ARG A 55 -6.24 -19.19 3.01
N ALA A 56 -6.18 -18.12 2.22
CA ALA A 56 -5.21 -17.04 2.45
C ALA A 56 -5.50 -16.34 3.79
N LEU A 57 -6.79 -16.06 4.06
CA LEU A 57 -7.23 -15.45 5.32
C LEU A 57 -6.95 -16.34 6.54
N GLU A 58 -7.17 -17.66 6.43
CA GLU A 58 -6.88 -18.61 7.51
C GLU A 58 -5.38 -18.72 7.82
N GLN A 59 -4.55 -18.74 6.78
CA GLN A 59 -3.10 -18.87 6.91
C GLN A 59 -2.39 -17.56 7.26
N PHE A 60 -3.07 -16.42 7.11
CA PHE A 60 -2.49 -15.12 7.43
C PHE A 60 -2.26 -14.98 8.93
N GLN A 61 -1.07 -14.51 9.30
CA GLN A 61 -0.67 -14.23 10.69
C GLN A 61 -0.12 -12.79 10.77
N CYS A 62 -0.45 -12.10 11.86
CA CYS A 62 0.03 -10.77 12.14
C CYS A 62 0.26 -10.61 13.64
N ALA A 63 1.22 -9.75 14.02
CA ALA A 63 1.55 -9.47 15.41
C ALA A 63 0.48 -8.62 16.13
N TYR A 64 -0.46 -8.05 15.39
CA TYR A 64 -1.53 -7.21 15.92
C TYR A 64 -2.90 -7.63 15.32
N PRO A 65 -4.02 -7.18 15.91
CA PRO A 65 -5.35 -7.54 15.43
C PRO A 65 -5.62 -7.04 14.02
N VAL A 66 -6.13 -7.94 13.17
CA VAL A 66 -6.57 -7.65 11.81
C VAL A 66 -7.94 -8.29 11.58
N GLU A 67 -8.91 -7.48 11.17
CA GLU A 67 -10.21 -7.97 10.71
C GLU A 67 -10.01 -8.66 9.35
N ARG A 68 -10.35 -9.95 9.26
CA ARG A 68 -10.25 -10.74 8.04
C ARG A 68 -11.60 -10.83 7.38
N VAL A 69 -11.68 -10.37 6.13
CA VAL A 69 -12.95 -10.30 5.42
C VAL A 69 -12.88 -11.16 4.15
N HIS A 70 -13.70 -12.18 4.07
CA HIS A 70 -13.85 -12.99 2.87
C HIS A 70 -14.86 -12.33 1.94
N ALA A 71 -14.38 -11.55 0.98
CA ALA A 71 -15.21 -10.77 0.05
C ALA A 71 -14.47 -10.39 -1.23
N HIS A 72 -15.24 -10.01 -2.25
CA HIS A 72 -14.71 -9.29 -3.41
C HIS A 72 -14.25 -7.88 -2.99
N ALA A 73 -13.00 -7.52 -3.32
CA ALA A 73 -12.42 -6.24 -2.96
C ALA A 73 -13.28 -5.05 -3.40
N HIS A 74 -13.69 -5.01 -4.68
CA HIS A 74 -14.45 -3.90 -5.22
C HIS A 74 -15.84 -3.76 -4.58
N ARG A 75 -16.53 -4.87 -4.21
CA ARG A 75 -17.81 -4.83 -3.49
C ARG A 75 -17.62 -4.27 -2.08
N PHE A 76 -16.68 -4.86 -1.33
CA PHE A 76 -16.41 -4.38 0.02
C PHE A 76 -16.05 -2.89 0.04
N LEU A 77 -15.15 -2.46 -0.87
CA LEU A 77 -14.72 -1.06 -0.94
C LEU A 77 -15.84 -0.11 -1.35
N ALA A 78 -16.79 -0.55 -2.19
CA ALA A 78 -17.94 0.26 -2.59
C ALA A 78 -18.94 0.46 -1.44
N ASP A 79 -19.13 -0.57 -0.59
CA ASP A 79 -20.13 -0.59 0.48
C ASP A 79 -19.56 -0.12 1.85
N PHE A 80 -18.25 0.09 1.97
CA PHE A 80 -17.62 0.48 3.22
C PHE A 80 -17.99 1.91 3.62
N ASP A 81 -18.32 2.12 4.90
CA ASP A 81 -18.66 3.44 5.45
C ASP A 81 -17.39 4.24 5.80
N TYR A 82 -16.94 5.06 4.86
CA TYR A 82 -15.73 5.88 4.99
C TYR A 82 -15.96 7.10 5.87
N GLN A 83 -15.08 7.28 6.87
CA GLN A 83 -15.06 8.42 7.79
C GLN A 83 -14.00 9.49 7.41
N GLY A 84 -13.29 9.31 6.29
CA GLY A 84 -12.24 10.20 5.81
C GLY A 84 -10.87 10.03 6.51
N ARG A 85 -10.70 8.94 7.27
CA ARG A 85 -9.47 8.62 8.03
C ARG A 85 -8.90 7.26 7.65
N GLU A 86 -9.31 6.75 6.51
CA GLU A 86 -8.88 5.47 5.96
C GLU A 86 -7.69 5.67 5.00
N LEU A 87 -6.92 4.60 4.87
CA LEU A 87 -6.00 4.35 3.77
C LEU A 87 -6.34 3.01 3.16
N VAL A 88 -6.55 2.98 1.87
CA VAL A 88 -6.72 1.75 1.10
C VAL A 88 -5.42 1.44 0.37
N TYR A 89 -4.88 0.24 0.60
CA TYR A 89 -3.83 -0.34 -0.22
C TYR A 89 -4.41 -1.48 -1.07
N CYS A 90 -4.15 -1.43 -2.36
CA CYS A 90 -4.70 -2.34 -3.33
C CYS A 90 -3.57 -3.00 -4.16
N ASP A 91 -3.52 -4.33 -4.14
CA ASP A 91 -2.54 -5.14 -4.88
C ASP A 91 -3.27 -6.29 -5.61
N PRO A 92 -4.07 -5.96 -6.65
CA PRO A 92 -4.85 -6.97 -7.36
C PRO A 92 -3.96 -7.93 -8.14
N PRO A 93 -4.47 -9.10 -8.55
CA PRO A 93 -3.81 -9.92 -9.54
C PRO A 93 -3.45 -9.07 -10.76
N TYR A 94 -2.21 -9.15 -11.26
CA TYR A 94 -1.77 -8.27 -12.34
C TYR A 94 -2.43 -8.61 -13.67
N LEU A 95 -2.62 -7.60 -14.51
CA LEU A 95 -3.16 -7.74 -15.86
C LEU A 95 -2.41 -8.83 -16.65
N HIS A 96 -3.15 -9.69 -17.34
CA HIS A 96 -2.59 -10.76 -18.16
C HIS A 96 -1.58 -10.25 -19.20
N SER A 97 -1.87 -9.11 -19.84
CA SER A 97 -1.01 -8.48 -20.84
C SER A 97 0.34 -8.01 -20.30
N THR A 98 0.49 -7.85 -18.98
CA THR A 98 1.72 -7.37 -18.33
C THR A 98 2.55 -8.50 -17.70
N ARG A 99 2.04 -9.73 -17.66
CA ARG A 99 2.70 -10.87 -17.04
C ARG A 99 3.68 -11.55 -17.99
N SER A 100 4.83 -11.94 -17.48
CA SER A 100 5.82 -12.76 -18.21
C SER A 100 5.60 -14.27 -18.07
N SER A 101 4.61 -14.71 -17.29
CA SER A 101 4.30 -16.14 -17.09
C SER A 101 2.80 -16.39 -17.19
N GLU A 102 2.44 -17.54 -17.79
CA GLU A 102 1.07 -18.03 -17.91
C GLU A 102 0.49 -18.57 -16.57
N ARG A 103 1.24 -18.49 -15.47
CA ARG A 103 0.75 -18.95 -14.17
C ARG A 103 -0.46 -18.12 -13.74
N ARG A 104 -1.59 -18.80 -13.57
CA ARG A 104 -2.86 -18.19 -13.15
C ARG A 104 -2.94 -18.12 -11.64
N TYR A 105 -3.42 -17.01 -11.13
CA TYR A 105 -3.92 -16.96 -9.76
C TYR A 105 -5.20 -17.78 -9.66
N ARG A 106 -5.49 -18.34 -8.49
CA ARG A 106 -6.74 -19.11 -8.28
C ARG A 106 -7.98 -18.26 -8.52
N PHE A 107 -7.92 -16.98 -8.22
CA PHE A 107 -8.93 -15.95 -8.47
C PHE A 107 -8.28 -14.87 -9.33
N ASP A 108 -8.27 -15.11 -10.63
CA ASP A 108 -7.60 -14.22 -11.58
C ASP A 108 -8.58 -13.17 -12.10
N TYR A 109 -8.10 -11.92 -12.25
CA TYR A 109 -8.90 -10.82 -12.77
C TYR A 109 -8.83 -10.80 -14.29
N GLN A 110 -10.02 -10.63 -14.91
CA GLN A 110 -10.12 -10.24 -16.31
C GLN A 110 -10.08 -8.72 -16.44
N GLU A 111 -9.94 -8.19 -17.65
CA GLU A 111 -9.86 -6.74 -17.87
C GLU A 111 -11.05 -5.96 -17.29
N HIS A 112 -12.27 -6.53 -17.41
CA HIS A 112 -13.47 -5.91 -16.85
C HIS A 112 -13.44 -5.83 -15.31
N ASP A 113 -12.84 -6.80 -14.60
CA ASP A 113 -12.68 -6.75 -13.14
C ASP A 113 -11.71 -5.63 -12.73
N HIS A 114 -10.64 -5.42 -13.53
CA HIS A 114 -9.73 -4.30 -13.34
C HIS A 114 -10.44 -2.96 -13.54
N LEU A 115 -11.23 -2.81 -14.60
CA LEU A 115 -12.00 -1.57 -14.86
C LEU A 115 -13.01 -1.28 -13.74
N GLU A 116 -13.72 -2.31 -13.26
CA GLU A 116 -14.65 -2.16 -12.14
C GLU A 116 -13.91 -1.74 -10.86
N LEU A 117 -12.77 -2.39 -10.54
CA LEU A 117 -11.94 -2.01 -9.41
C LEU A 117 -11.47 -0.56 -9.52
N LEU A 118 -10.92 -0.15 -10.67
CA LEU A 118 -10.44 1.21 -10.89
C LEU A 118 -11.55 2.24 -10.75
N ARG A 119 -12.76 1.92 -11.25
CA ARG A 119 -13.96 2.77 -11.08
C ARG A 119 -14.29 2.98 -9.61
N VAL A 120 -14.28 1.90 -8.81
CA VAL A 120 -14.51 1.98 -7.36
C VAL A 120 -13.42 2.81 -6.69
N LEU A 121 -12.13 2.51 -6.94
CA LEU A 121 -11.01 3.22 -6.32
C LEU A 121 -11.04 4.73 -6.61
N LYS A 122 -11.40 5.15 -7.83
CA LYS A 122 -11.55 6.56 -8.20
C LYS A 122 -12.67 7.28 -7.45
N ALA A 123 -13.69 6.56 -7.01
CA ALA A 123 -14.82 7.12 -6.27
C ALA A 123 -14.54 7.28 -4.76
N LEU A 124 -13.50 6.64 -4.24
CA LEU A 124 -13.17 6.70 -2.81
C LEU A 124 -12.73 8.11 -2.39
N ARG A 125 -13.20 8.53 -1.21
CA ARG A 125 -12.85 9.84 -0.62
C ARG A 125 -11.70 9.77 0.38
N CYS A 126 -10.94 8.70 0.38
CA CYS A 126 -9.77 8.49 1.21
C CYS A 126 -8.50 8.34 0.37
N PRO A 127 -7.30 8.43 0.98
CA PRO A 127 -6.06 8.04 0.34
C PRO A 127 -6.09 6.60 -0.16
N VAL A 128 -5.63 6.40 -1.39
CA VAL A 128 -5.51 5.08 -2.04
C VAL A 128 -4.12 4.92 -2.60
N ILE A 129 -3.52 3.75 -2.41
CA ILE A 129 -2.30 3.30 -3.07
C ILE A 129 -2.64 2.01 -3.82
N LEU A 130 -2.40 2.00 -5.12
CA LEU A 130 -2.56 0.84 -5.99
C LEU A 130 -1.21 0.41 -6.52
N SER A 131 -0.88 -0.87 -6.44
CA SER A 131 0.35 -1.45 -6.99
C SER A 131 0.08 -2.37 -8.18
N GLY A 132 1.02 -2.39 -9.11
CA GLY A 132 0.95 -3.25 -10.29
C GLY A 132 2.16 -3.11 -11.19
N TYR A 133 2.15 -3.80 -12.34
CA TYR A 133 3.11 -3.53 -13.40
C TYR A 133 2.65 -2.32 -14.25
N PRO A 134 3.58 -1.56 -14.87
CA PRO A 134 3.23 -0.51 -15.80
C PRO A 134 2.22 -1.00 -16.84
N SER A 135 1.12 -0.29 -17.00
CA SER A 135 0.01 -0.69 -17.86
C SER A 135 -0.65 0.53 -18.45
N ARG A 136 -0.83 0.54 -19.78
CA ARG A 136 -1.53 1.60 -20.50
C ARG A 136 -2.96 1.78 -19.98
N LEU A 137 -3.67 0.68 -19.71
CA LEU A 137 -5.03 0.71 -19.14
C LEU A 137 -5.06 1.50 -17.82
N TYR A 138 -4.12 1.21 -16.91
CA TYR A 138 -4.08 1.89 -15.62
C TYR A 138 -3.65 3.35 -15.74
N ASP A 139 -2.71 3.65 -16.62
CA ASP A 139 -2.24 5.03 -16.84
C ASP A 139 -3.32 5.92 -17.45
N GLU A 140 -4.13 5.38 -18.37
CA GLU A 140 -5.27 6.09 -18.98
C GLU A 140 -6.40 6.28 -17.94
N GLU A 141 -6.79 5.22 -17.22
CA GLU A 141 -7.87 5.25 -16.23
C GLU A 141 -7.54 6.11 -15.00
N LEU A 142 -6.27 6.15 -14.61
CA LEU A 142 -5.78 6.89 -13.45
C LEU A 142 -4.99 8.15 -13.84
N SER A 143 -5.27 8.75 -15.00
CA SER A 143 -4.53 9.89 -15.53
C SER A 143 -4.47 11.11 -14.58
N GLY A 144 -5.41 11.25 -13.66
CA GLY A 144 -5.41 12.28 -12.61
C GLY A 144 -4.64 11.89 -11.32
N TRP A 145 -4.14 10.66 -11.24
CA TRP A 145 -3.38 10.17 -10.09
C TRP A 145 -1.88 10.41 -10.27
N ARG A 146 -1.16 10.46 -9.16
CA ARG A 146 0.30 10.42 -9.17
C ARG A 146 0.80 9.00 -9.31
N SER A 147 2.02 8.84 -9.82
CA SER A 147 2.64 7.51 -9.88
C SER A 147 4.12 7.56 -9.51
N LEU A 148 4.64 6.40 -9.07
CA LEU A 148 6.04 6.16 -8.77
C LEU A 148 6.43 4.80 -9.35
N GLU A 149 7.50 4.75 -10.12
CA GLU A 149 8.06 3.51 -10.65
C GLU A 149 9.30 3.09 -9.84
N LEU A 150 9.36 1.81 -9.52
CA LEU A 150 10.41 1.21 -8.72
C LEU A 150 11.01 0.01 -9.45
N GLN A 151 12.34 -0.03 -9.56
CA GLN A 151 13.03 -1.20 -10.05
C GLN A 151 13.20 -2.21 -8.91
N VAL A 152 12.60 -3.37 -9.04
CA VAL A 152 12.71 -4.46 -8.06
C VAL A 152 13.42 -5.65 -8.66
N MET A 153 14.35 -6.22 -7.90
CA MET A 153 15.03 -7.44 -8.30
C MET A 153 14.34 -8.64 -7.66
N ASN A 154 13.98 -9.62 -8.44
CA ASN A 154 13.50 -10.92 -7.99
C ASN A 154 14.34 -12.04 -8.62
N GLN A 155 14.03 -13.30 -8.29
CA GLN A 155 14.76 -14.47 -8.84
C GLN A 155 14.72 -14.56 -10.38
N ALA A 156 13.76 -13.90 -11.03
CA ALA A 156 13.60 -13.89 -12.48
C ALA A 156 14.23 -12.65 -13.15
N GLY A 157 14.90 -11.77 -12.39
CA GLY A 157 15.55 -10.56 -12.88
C GLY A 157 14.93 -9.27 -12.37
N VAL A 158 15.35 -8.14 -12.96
CA VAL A 158 14.85 -6.80 -12.65
C VAL A 158 13.45 -6.62 -13.27
N ARG A 159 12.52 -6.10 -12.48
CA ARG A 159 11.17 -5.74 -12.95
C ARG A 159 10.80 -4.35 -12.47
N THR A 160 10.01 -3.65 -13.26
CA THR A 160 9.43 -2.37 -12.87
C THR A 160 8.09 -2.63 -12.19
N GLU A 161 7.99 -2.22 -10.93
CA GLU A 161 6.72 -2.10 -10.20
C GLU A 161 6.28 -0.65 -10.25
N LYS A 162 5.00 -0.40 -10.40
CA LYS A 162 4.42 0.94 -10.42
C LYS A 162 3.37 1.08 -9.35
N LEU A 163 3.44 2.18 -8.63
CA LEU A 163 2.47 2.59 -7.64
C LEU A 163 1.69 3.76 -8.19
N TRP A 164 0.37 3.71 -8.14
CA TRP A 164 -0.52 4.85 -8.41
C TRP A 164 -1.18 5.26 -7.10
N PHE A 165 -1.32 6.58 -6.88
CA PHE A 165 -1.93 7.09 -5.66
C PHE A 165 -2.65 8.42 -5.92
N ASN A 166 -3.78 8.64 -5.22
CA ASN A 166 -4.70 9.76 -5.43
C ASN A 166 -4.44 10.97 -4.55
N PHE A 167 -3.29 11.03 -3.87
CA PHE A 167 -2.94 12.10 -2.95
C PHE A 167 -1.55 12.69 -3.25
N THR A 168 -1.24 13.84 -2.63
CA THR A 168 0.08 14.45 -2.70
C THR A 168 0.84 14.12 -1.42
N PRO A 169 1.95 13.35 -1.46
CA PRO A 169 2.67 12.88 -0.26
C PRO A 169 3.15 14.01 0.66
N ASP A 170 3.49 15.16 0.10
CA ASP A 170 3.97 16.35 0.82
C ASP A 170 2.83 17.13 1.53
N ARG A 171 1.58 16.87 1.16
CA ARG A 171 0.38 17.46 1.76
C ARG A 171 -0.35 16.50 2.68
N VAL A 172 0.39 15.70 3.40
CA VAL A 172 -0.19 14.75 4.34
C VAL A 172 -1.00 15.50 5.39
N HIS A 173 -2.23 15.06 5.60
CA HIS A 173 -3.17 15.66 6.56
C HIS A 173 -2.81 15.35 8.03
N TRP A 174 -1.55 15.58 8.41
CA TRP A 174 -1.02 15.36 9.75
C TRP A 174 -1.92 15.94 10.84
N ALA A 175 -2.48 17.12 10.57
CA ALA A 175 -3.31 17.82 11.53
C ALA A 175 -4.63 17.11 11.83
N ALA A 176 -5.13 16.29 10.88
CA ALA A 176 -6.43 15.63 11.03
C ALA A 176 -6.32 14.25 11.69
N HIS A 177 -5.20 13.51 11.52
CA HIS A 177 -5.17 12.08 11.78
C HIS A 177 -4.10 11.61 12.77
N ALA A 178 -2.99 12.32 12.95
CA ALA A 178 -1.91 11.92 13.82
C ALA A 178 -1.97 12.62 15.18
N GLY A 179 -2.57 11.99 16.19
CA GLY A 179 -2.53 12.48 17.58
C GLY A 179 -3.88 12.60 18.26
N ARG A 180 -3.89 12.44 19.59
CA ARG A 180 -5.08 12.32 20.45
C ARG A 180 -5.92 13.60 20.56
N ASN A 181 -5.30 14.77 20.37
CA ASN A 181 -5.94 16.08 20.45
C ASN A 181 -5.18 17.10 19.59
N HIS A 182 -5.69 18.33 19.48
CA HIS A 182 -5.09 19.39 18.67
C HIS A 182 -3.62 19.64 19.01
N THR A 183 -3.28 19.78 20.28
CA THR A 183 -1.90 20.06 20.73
C THR A 183 -0.95 18.92 20.36
N HIS A 184 -1.38 17.68 20.57
CA HIS A 184 -0.59 16.50 20.21
C HIS A 184 -0.37 16.40 18.68
N ARG A 185 -1.41 16.67 17.87
CA ARG A 185 -1.28 16.74 16.41
C ARG A 185 -0.27 17.79 15.96
N GLN A 186 -0.33 18.99 16.53
CA GLN A 186 0.63 20.06 16.24
C GLN A 186 2.07 19.67 16.62
N THR A 187 2.24 18.97 17.73
CA THR A 187 3.56 18.48 18.16
C THR A 187 4.11 17.44 17.16
N ILE A 188 3.29 16.49 16.73
CA ILE A 188 3.68 15.48 15.74
C ILE A 188 4.04 16.17 14.42
N LYS A 189 3.21 17.11 13.95
CA LYS A 189 3.47 17.88 12.74
C LYS A 189 4.82 18.60 12.79
N ARG A 190 5.10 19.33 13.87
CA ARG A 190 6.38 20.04 14.04
C ARG A 190 7.58 19.11 14.06
N ARG A 191 7.45 17.93 14.68
CA ARG A 191 8.51 16.89 14.67
C ARG A 191 8.76 16.39 13.27
N ALA A 192 7.71 16.03 12.52
CA ALA A 192 7.83 15.55 11.14
C ALA A 192 8.49 16.60 10.23
N GLU A 193 8.05 17.87 10.30
CA GLU A 193 8.65 18.97 9.53
C GLU A 193 10.12 19.21 9.91
N SER A 194 10.46 19.10 11.20
CA SER A 194 11.85 19.24 11.66
C SER A 194 12.74 18.13 11.11
N TRP A 195 12.28 16.88 11.15
CA TRP A 195 13.00 15.75 10.59
C TRP A 195 13.14 15.87 9.08
N ALA A 196 12.08 16.25 8.37
CA ALA A 196 12.11 16.46 6.92
C ALA A 196 13.15 17.49 6.50
N ARG A 197 13.25 18.64 7.24
CA ARG A 197 14.28 19.64 6.97
C ARG A 197 15.70 19.13 7.22
N ARG A 198 15.92 18.39 8.30
CA ARG A 198 17.23 17.78 8.60
C ARG A 198 17.62 16.79 7.52
N TYR A 199 16.70 15.91 7.16
CA TYR A 199 16.92 14.91 6.10
C TYR A 199 17.22 15.57 4.74
N ALA A 200 16.47 16.61 4.36
CA ALA A 200 16.71 17.34 3.12
C ALA A 200 18.07 18.04 3.06
N ALA A 201 18.59 18.47 4.21
CA ALA A 201 19.91 19.11 4.30
C ALA A 201 21.10 18.13 4.27
N MET A 202 20.86 16.81 4.38
CA MET A 202 21.93 15.80 4.34
C MET A 202 22.42 15.58 2.90
N PRO A 203 23.70 15.23 2.70
CA PRO A 203 24.19 14.73 1.42
C PRO A 203 23.40 13.50 0.93
N PRO A 204 23.29 13.27 -0.38
CA PRO A 204 22.50 12.16 -0.93
C PRO A 204 22.85 10.77 -0.37
N ALA A 205 24.14 10.49 -0.17
CA ALA A 205 24.60 9.20 0.38
C ALA A 205 24.16 9.01 1.84
N GLU A 206 24.22 10.07 2.66
CA GLU A 206 23.76 10.05 4.05
C GLU A 206 22.25 9.87 4.13
N ARG A 207 21.50 10.52 3.22
CA ARG A 207 20.03 10.35 3.14
C ARG A 207 19.63 8.89 2.92
N LEU A 208 20.34 8.18 2.04
CA LEU A 208 20.10 6.76 1.79
C LEU A 208 20.38 5.91 3.04
N ALA A 209 21.48 6.18 3.73
CA ALA A 209 21.85 5.46 4.95
C ALA A 209 20.82 5.70 6.08
N VAL A 210 20.39 6.97 6.29
CA VAL A 210 19.39 7.31 7.27
C VAL A 210 18.04 6.67 6.94
N LEU A 211 17.64 6.71 5.66
CA LEU A 211 16.41 6.06 5.22
C LEU A 211 16.45 4.55 5.48
N ALA A 212 17.55 3.89 5.12
CA ALA A 212 17.72 2.47 5.38
C ALA A 212 17.64 2.14 6.88
N GLY A 213 18.26 2.93 7.74
CA GLY A 213 18.18 2.77 9.20
C GLY A 213 16.77 2.96 9.77
N LEU A 214 16.05 3.97 9.29
CA LEU A 214 14.65 4.16 9.71
C LEU A 214 13.76 2.98 9.27
N MET A 215 14.01 2.44 8.08
CA MET A 215 13.26 1.31 7.55
C MET A 215 13.57 0.00 8.30
N ALA A 216 14.81 -0.20 8.75
CA ALA A 216 15.16 -1.34 9.60
C ALA A 216 14.40 -1.31 10.93
N VAL A 217 14.25 -0.14 11.55
CA VAL A 217 13.44 0.04 12.77
C VAL A 217 11.97 -0.36 12.52
N GLU A 218 11.38 0.06 11.39
CA GLU A 218 9.99 -0.30 11.06
C GLU A 218 9.84 -1.80 10.69
N ALA A 219 10.90 -2.43 10.18
CA ALA A 219 10.94 -3.87 9.90
C ALA A 219 11.11 -4.74 11.15
N GLY A 220 11.46 -4.14 12.30
CA GLY A 220 11.71 -4.85 13.55
C GLY A 220 13.05 -5.56 13.59
N GLU A 221 14.04 -5.07 12.84
CA GLU A 221 15.44 -5.53 12.83
C GLU A 221 16.30 -4.77 13.85
#